data_5d530d67bf1ae840996eb0c1509d5558
#
_entry.id   5d530d67bf1ae840996eb0c1509d5558
#
_cell.length_a   1.000
_cell.length_b   1.000
_cell.length_c   1.000
_cell.angle_alpha   90.00
_cell.angle_beta   90.00
_cell.angle_gamma   90.00
#
_symmetry.space_group_name_H-M   'P 1'
#
loop_
_entity.id
_entity.type
_entity.pdbx_description
1 polymer ?
#
loop_
_entity_poly.entity_id
_entity_poly.type
_entity_poly.pdbx_seq_one_letter_code
_entity_poly.pdbx_strand_id
1 'polypeptide(L)'
;ILQLMFAELLTINGFQPNIMLLFIILSSISMESASRATIIGFLIGLFSDLILFSGFYLGLSSLVFSICAYFASQVSSNFAYRNFDLYWLSLVFLGTGLYSFFRYDFFFFNDILFFLKNWFSIALYTFFVGFILTRILGVKQSVLEDA
;
A
#
# COMPACT_ATOMS: atom_id res chain seq x y z
N ILE A 1 10.12 -11.45 -5.97
CA ILE A 1 10.35 -12.82 -5.45
C ILE A 1 9.63 -12.99 -4.12
N LEU A 2 9.87 -12.16 -3.10
CA LEU A 2 9.19 -12.21 -1.79
C LEU A 2 7.66 -12.16 -1.93
N GLN A 3 7.11 -11.24 -2.73
CA GLN A 3 5.67 -11.14 -2.94
C GLN A 3 5.09 -12.39 -3.61
N LEU A 4 5.81 -13.01 -4.55
CA LEU A 4 5.36 -14.26 -5.19
C LEU A 4 5.37 -15.44 -4.22
N MET A 5 6.40 -15.56 -3.41
CA MET A 5 6.50 -16.67 -2.44
C MET A 5 5.52 -16.54 -1.28
N PHE A 6 5.35 -15.31 -0.73
CA PHE A 6 4.44 -15.08 0.40
C PHE A 6 3.00 -14.82 -0.01
N ALA A 7 2.75 -14.32 -1.23
CA ALA A 7 1.40 -14.06 -1.71
C ALA A 7 0.58 -15.35 -1.87
N GLU A 8 1.20 -16.44 -2.34
CA GLU A 8 0.52 -17.74 -2.45
C GLU A 8 0.16 -18.31 -1.07
N LEU A 9 1.08 -18.20 -0.09
CA LEU A 9 0.84 -18.65 1.28
C LEU A 9 -0.24 -17.82 2.00
N LEU A 10 -0.38 -16.55 1.64
CA LEU A 10 -1.34 -15.61 2.24
C LEU A 10 -2.62 -15.43 1.41
N THR A 11 -2.81 -16.26 0.37
CA THR A 11 -4.05 -16.20 -0.43
C THR A 11 -5.20 -16.88 0.30
N ILE A 12 -6.21 -16.11 0.70
CA ILE A 12 -7.44 -16.62 1.33
C ILE A 12 -8.61 -16.34 0.38
N ASN A 13 -9.31 -17.38 -0.06
CA ASN A 13 -10.47 -17.29 -0.97
C ASN A 13 -10.21 -16.46 -2.26
N GLY A 14 -8.99 -16.52 -2.79
CA GLY A 14 -8.61 -15.76 -4.00
C GLY A 14 -8.22 -14.29 -3.75
N PHE A 15 -8.28 -13.82 -2.50
CA PHE A 15 -7.82 -12.47 -2.13
C PHE A 15 -6.37 -12.51 -1.67
N GLN A 16 -5.54 -11.65 -2.26
CA GLN A 16 -4.13 -11.51 -1.92
C GLN A 16 -3.88 -10.14 -1.28
N PRO A 17 -3.16 -10.07 -0.14
CA PRO A 17 -2.77 -8.79 0.45
C PRO A 17 -1.69 -8.13 -0.41
N ASN A 18 -1.73 -6.82 -0.54
CA ASN A 18 -0.69 -6.07 -1.24
C ASN A 18 0.50 -5.78 -0.32
N ILE A 19 1.39 -6.78 -0.16
CA ILE A 19 2.56 -6.71 0.74
C ILE A 19 3.54 -5.63 0.30
N MET A 20 3.72 -5.42 -1.02
CA MET A 20 4.61 -4.37 -1.54
C MET A 20 4.12 -2.98 -1.15
N LEU A 21 2.81 -2.74 -1.26
CA LEU A 21 2.19 -1.50 -0.82
C LEU A 21 2.45 -1.25 0.68
N LEU A 22 2.27 -2.27 1.51
CA LEU A 22 2.54 -2.19 2.95
C LEU A 22 4.00 -1.83 3.23
N PHE A 23 4.93 -2.52 2.56
CA PHE A 23 6.36 -2.27 2.73
C PHE A 23 6.74 -0.82 2.37
N ILE A 24 6.18 -0.29 1.27
CA ILE A 24 6.43 1.09 0.86
C ILE A 24 5.85 2.09 1.86
N ILE A 25 4.63 1.91 2.30
CA ILE A 25 4.02 2.80 3.29
C ILE A 25 4.86 2.79 4.58
N LEU A 26 5.23 1.61 5.09
CA LEU A 26 6.03 1.48 6.31
C LEU A 26 7.41 2.13 6.19
N SER A 27 8.11 1.89 5.08
CA SER A 27 9.43 2.50 4.86
C SER A 27 9.35 4.03 4.68
N SER A 28 8.28 4.52 4.05
CA SER A 28 8.10 5.96 3.79
C SER A 28 7.75 6.76 5.04
N ILE A 29 7.08 6.16 6.02
CA ILE A 29 6.79 6.81 7.32
C ILE A 29 8.07 7.21 8.06
N SER A 30 9.13 6.42 7.93
CA SER A 30 10.43 6.69 8.57
C SER A 30 11.30 7.67 7.78
N MET A 31 10.83 8.20 6.66
CA MET A 31 11.60 9.11 5.81
C MET A 31 11.25 10.57 6.09
N GLU A 32 12.26 11.38 6.42
CA GLU A 32 12.09 12.82 6.66
C GLU A 32 11.72 13.63 5.41
N SER A 33 12.08 13.13 4.22
CA SER A 33 11.89 13.85 2.96
C SER A 33 10.83 13.21 2.08
N ALA A 34 9.73 13.91 1.86
CA ALA A 34 8.66 13.47 0.98
C ALA A 34 9.14 13.19 -0.46
N SER A 35 10.08 13.99 -0.96
CA SER A 35 10.64 13.78 -2.30
C SER A 35 11.40 12.46 -2.40
N ARG A 36 12.20 12.11 -1.37
CA ARG A 36 12.92 10.83 -1.34
C ARG A 36 11.96 9.65 -1.24
N ALA A 37 10.96 9.74 -0.39
CA ALA A 37 9.93 8.72 -0.25
C ALA A 37 9.22 8.46 -1.58
N THR A 38 8.82 9.53 -2.28
CA THR A 38 8.14 9.46 -3.58
C THR A 38 9.02 8.78 -4.64
N ILE A 39 10.30 9.15 -4.74
CA ILE A 39 11.24 8.56 -5.70
C ILE A 39 11.44 7.06 -5.40
N ILE A 40 11.61 6.69 -4.15
CA ILE A 40 11.75 5.29 -3.75
C ILE A 40 10.49 4.50 -4.04
N GLY A 41 9.31 5.05 -3.72
CA GLY A 41 8.03 4.45 -4.07
C GLY A 41 7.87 4.23 -5.57
N PHE A 42 8.27 5.22 -6.38
CA PHE A 42 8.27 5.11 -7.84
C PHE A 42 9.20 3.99 -8.35
N LEU A 43 10.44 3.94 -7.87
CA LEU A 43 11.42 2.93 -8.29
C LEU A 43 10.99 1.51 -7.91
N ILE A 44 10.51 1.32 -6.67
CA ILE A 44 10.02 0.02 -6.21
C ILE A 44 8.77 -0.39 -6.98
N GLY A 45 7.88 0.54 -7.28
CA GLY A 45 6.71 0.30 -8.11
C GLY A 45 7.06 -0.11 -9.54
N LEU A 46 8.02 0.58 -10.14
CA LEU A 46 8.53 0.23 -11.48
C LEU A 46 9.15 -1.17 -11.50
N PHE A 47 9.94 -1.48 -10.47
CA PHE A 47 10.55 -2.80 -10.32
C PHE A 47 9.49 -3.89 -10.10
N SER A 48 8.44 -3.59 -9.34
CA SER A 48 7.29 -4.49 -9.15
C SER A 48 6.58 -4.77 -10.47
N ASP A 49 6.32 -3.74 -11.29
CA ASP A 49 5.68 -3.88 -12.59
C ASP A 49 6.53 -4.69 -13.57
N LEU A 50 7.85 -4.53 -13.54
CA LEU A 50 8.78 -5.30 -14.37
C LEU A 50 8.83 -6.79 -14.00
N ILE A 51 8.78 -7.10 -12.69
CA ILE A 51 8.83 -8.50 -12.21
C ILE A 51 7.49 -9.21 -12.44
N LEU A 52 6.39 -8.53 -12.16
CA LEU A 52 5.05 -9.11 -12.24
C LEU A 52 4.49 -9.12 -13.67
N PHE A 53 5.25 -8.62 -14.63
CA PHE A 53 4.96 -8.46 -16.06
C PHE A 53 3.54 -8.89 -16.46
N SER A 54 2.57 -8.06 -16.15
CA SER A 54 1.17 -8.30 -16.52
C SER A 54 0.77 -7.60 -17.84
N GLY A 55 1.74 -7.35 -18.71
CA GLY A 55 1.62 -6.94 -20.12
C GLY A 55 0.91 -5.61 -20.42
N PHE A 56 -0.09 -5.21 -19.66
CA PHE A 56 -0.95 -4.08 -20.02
C PHE A 56 -0.77 -2.80 -19.18
N TYR A 57 -0.17 -2.87 -17.99
CA TYR A 57 -0.15 -1.75 -17.04
C TYR A 57 1.22 -1.44 -16.46
N LEU A 58 2.24 -1.37 -17.32
CA LEU A 58 3.56 -0.88 -16.94
C LEU A 58 3.44 0.56 -16.41
N GLY A 59 3.90 0.78 -15.18
CA GLY A 59 3.85 2.09 -14.53
C GLY A 59 2.70 2.29 -13.55
N LEU A 60 1.72 1.37 -13.50
CA LEU A 60 0.60 1.48 -12.57
C LEU A 60 1.05 1.39 -11.11
N SER A 61 1.85 0.38 -10.76
CA SER A 61 2.38 0.24 -9.41
C SER A 61 3.29 1.41 -9.06
N SER A 62 4.09 1.91 -10.02
CA SER A 62 4.94 3.08 -9.81
C SER A 62 4.14 4.32 -9.43
N LEU A 63 3.02 4.56 -10.12
CA LEU A 63 2.15 5.71 -9.85
C LEU A 63 1.49 5.56 -8.48
N VAL A 64 0.86 4.43 -8.20
CA VAL A 64 0.15 4.20 -6.93
C VAL A 64 1.13 4.25 -5.75
N PHE A 65 2.28 3.60 -5.88
CA PHE A 65 3.27 3.53 -4.80
C PHE A 65 3.93 4.89 -4.53
N SER A 66 4.18 5.70 -5.56
CA SER A 66 4.72 7.05 -5.37
C SER A 66 3.73 7.98 -4.66
N ILE A 67 2.43 7.89 -5.00
CA ILE A 67 1.38 8.64 -4.32
C ILE A 67 1.28 8.20 -2.85
N CYS A 68 1.22 6.90 -2.59
CA CYS A 68 1.13 6.38 -1.23
C CYS A 68 2.37 6.73 -0.40
N ALA A 69 3.57 6.65 -0.99
CA ALA A 69 4.83 7.02 -0.34
C ALA A 69 4.88 8.50 0.03
N TYR A 70 4.42 9.37 -0.87
CA TYR A 70 4.32 10.81 -0.60
C TYR A 70 3.43 11.08 0.61
N PHE A 71 2.21 10.55 0.61
CA PHE A 71 1.30 10.75 1.73
C PHE A 71 1.80 10.08 3.01
N ALA A 72 2.43 8.91 2.93
CA ALA A 72 2.98 8.22 4.09
C ALA A 72 4.10 9.04 4.77
N SER A 73 4.95 9.70 3.99
CA SER A 73 6.03 10.53 4.54
C SER A 73 5.53 11.81 5.22
N GLN A 74 4.32 12.29 4.90
CA GLN A 74 3.71 13.44 5.56
C GLN A 74 3.23 13.13 7.00
N VAL A 75 3.20 11.85 7.38
CA VAL A 75 2.81 11.43 8.74
C VAL A 75 3.77 11.94 9.79
N SER A 76 5.05 12.09 9.46
CA SER A 76 6.07 12.59 10.39
C SER A 76 5.86 14.06 10.77
N SER A 77 5.06 14.81 10.01
CA SER A 77 4.76 16.22 10.26
C SER A 77 3.42 16.42 10.97
N ASN A 78 3.43 16.43 12.29
CA ASN A 78 2.42 17.04 13.20
C ASN A 78 0.97 16.54 13.21
N PHE A 79 0.36 16.06 12.13
CA PHE A 79 -1.06 15.74 12.11
C PHE A 79 -1.38 14.27 12.38
N ALA A 80 -0.52 13.40 11.97
CA ALA A 80 -0.75 11.95 11.98
C ALA A 80 -0.46 11.28 13.32
N TYR A 81 0.24 11.97 14.19
CA TYR A 81 0.67 11.45 15.47
C TYR A 81 -0.50 11.01 16.38
N ARG A 82 -1.53 11.83 16.44
CA ARG A 82 -2.70 11.59 17.30
C ARG A 82 -3.61 10.47 16.79
N ASN A 83 -3.67 10.27 15.46
CA ASN A 83 -4.58 9.32 14.81
C ASN A 83 -3.84 8.40 13.83
N PHE A 84 -2.67 7.90 14.22
CA PHE A 84 -1.81 7.05 13.38
C PHE A 84 -2.57 5.87 12.75
N ASP A 85 -3.36 5.16 13.54
CA ASP A 85 -4.09 3.98 13.07
C ASP A 85 -5.15 4.32 12.00
N LEU A 86 -5.82 5.48 12.15
CA LEU A 86 -6.81 5.96 11.17
C LEU A 86 -6.12 6.43 9.87
N TYR A 87 -5.01 7.12 9.99
CA TYR A 87 -4.22 7.57 8.84
C TYR A 87 -3.66 6.39 8.05
N TRP A 88 -3.09 5.42 8.75
CA TRP A 88 -2.62 4.17 8.19
C TRP A 88 -3.73 3.44 7.41
N LEU A 89 -4.89 3.29 8.02
CA LEU A 89 -6.07 2.72 7.41
C LEU A 89 -6.43 3.45 6.10
N SER A 90 -6.48 4.78 6.15
CA SER A 90 -6.85 5.59 4.98
C SER A 90 -5.86 5.42 3.82
N LEU A 91 -4.55 5.33 4.11
CA LEU A 91 -3.52 5.10 3.09
C LEU A 91 -3.64 3.72 2.44
N VAL A 92 -3.89 2.68 3.24
CA VAL A 92 -4.08 1.33 2.72
C VAL A 92 -5.33 1.27 1.83
N PHE A 93 -6.45 1.87 2.27
CA PHE A 93 -7.67 1.92 1.47
C PHE A 93 -7.49 2.72 0.18
N LEU A 94 -6.83 3.87 0.23
CA LEU A 94 -6.54 4.68 -0.94
C LEU A 94 -5.63 3.92 -1.93
N GLY A 95 -4.53 3.36 -1.45
CA GLY A 95 -3.58 2.64 -2.31
C GLY A 95 -4.18 1.39 -2.95
N THR A 96 -4.89 0.56 -2.18
CA THR A 96 -5.57 -0.62 -2.72
C THR A 96 -6.72 -0.23 -3.65
N GLY A 97 -7.43 0.87 -3.37
CA GLY A 97 -8.50 1.39 -4.21
C GLY A 97 -8.01 1.87 -5.56
N LEU A 98 -6.98 2.70 -5.58
CA LEU A 98 -6.36 3.17 -6.82
C LEU A 98 -5.82 2.00 -7.64
N TYR A 99 -5.11 1.07 -6.99
CA TYR A 99 -4.58 -0.10 -7.67
C TYR A 99 -5.69 -0.97 -8.29
N SER A 100 -6.76 -1.25 -7.54
CA SER A 100 -7.90 -2.04 -8.01
C SER A 100 -8.66 -1.34 -9.13
N PHE A 101 -8.86 -0.03 -9.02
CA PHE A 101 -9.58 0.77 -10.01
C PHE A 101 -8.94 0.69 -11.40
N PHE A 102 -7.63 0.82 -11.46
CA PHE A 102 -6.92 0.75 -12.74
C PHE A 102 -6.69 -0.68 -13.23
N ARG A 103 -6.44 -1.64 -12.31
CA ARG A 103 -6.16 -3.02 -12.67
C ARG A 103 -7.35 -3.77 -13.27
N TYR A 104 -8.56 -3.43 -12.84
CA TYR A 104 -9.79 -4.09 -13.32
C TYR A 104 -10.42 -3.38 -14.53
N ASP A 105 -9.63 -2.70 -15.38
CA ASP A 105 -10.08 -2.11 -16.65
C ASP A 105 -11.34 -1.25 -16.50
N PHE A 106 -11.39 -0.43 -15.46
CA PHE A 106 -12.57 0.37 -15.15
C PHE A 106 -13.86 -0.45 -14.95
N PHE A 107 -13.74 -1.70 -14.52
CA PHE A 107 -14.89 -2.59 -14.25
C PHE A 107 -15.87 -1.99 -13.24
N PHE A 108 -15.42 -0.97 -12.50
CA PHE A 108 -16.25 -0.13 -11.66
C PHE A 108 -17.50 0.38 -12.38
N PHE A 109 -17.41 0.71 -13.66
CA PHE A 109 -18.54 1.22 -14.43
C PHE A 109 -19.52 0.13 -14.88
N ASN A 110 -19.09 -1.12 -14.93
CA ASN A 110 -19.93 -2.24 -15.37
C ASN A 110 -20.65 -2.92 -14.19
N ASP A 111 -19.95 -3.17 -13.09
CA ASP A 111 -20.49 -3.78 -11.87
C ASP A 111 -19.83 -3.19 -10.62
N ILE A 112 -20.45 -2.12 -10.12
CA ILE A 112 -19.97 -1.39 -8.95
C ILE A 112 -19.97 -2.25 -7.67
N LEU A 113 -20.96 -3.14 -7.52
CA LEU A 113 -21.07 -3.98 -6.31
C LEU A 113 -19.95 -5.01 -6.26
N PHE A 114 -19.64 -5.63 -7.39
CA PHE A 114 -18.54 -6.57 -7.50
C PHE A 114 -17.19 -5.89 -7.23
N PHE A 115 -16.98 -4.71 -7.80
CA PHE A 115 -15.77 -3.91 -7.57
C PHE A 115 -15.61 -3.55 -6.10
N LEU A 116 -16.65 -3.00 -5.47
CA LEU A 116 -16.62 -2.59 -4.07
C LEU A 116 -16.34 -3.78 -3.14
N LYS A 117 -16.98 -4.92 -3.38
CA LYS A 117 -16.76 -6.14 -2.60
C LYS A 117 -15.30 -6.60 -2.68
N ASN A 118 -14.74 -6.66 -3.88
CA ASN A 118 -13.35 -7.09 -4.08
C ASN A 118 -12.37 -6.09 -3.47
N TRP A 119 -12.53 -4.80 -3.75
CA TRP A 119 -11.69 -3.76 -3.18
C TRP A 119 -11.70 -3.78 -1.65
N PHE A 120 -12.89 -3.78 -1.06
CA PHE A 120 -13.04 -3.78 0.39
C PHE A 120 -12.41 -5.02 1.05
N SER A 121 -12.58 -6.19 0.44
CA SER A 121 -11.97 -7.44 0.93
C SER A 121 -10.44 -7.38 0.89
N ILE A 122 -9.86 -6.92 -0.23
CA ILE A 122 -8.41 -6.77 -0.38
C ILE A 122 -7.87 -5.70 0.60
N ALA A 123 -8.57 -4.57 0.73
CA ALA A 123 -8.17 -3.48 1.62
C ALA A 123 -8.18 -3.91 3.07
N LEU A 124 -9.24 -4.56 3.54
CA LEU A 124 -9.34 -5.09 4.89
C LEU A 124 -8.24 -6.12 5.18
N TYR A 125 -8.04 -7.05 4.25
CA TYR A 125 -7.01 -8.07 4.43
C TYR A 125 -5.61 -7.45 4.50
N THR A 126 -5.31 -6.54 3.57
CA THR A 126 -4.04 -5.78 3.58
C THR A 126 -3.87 -4.99 4.87
N PHE A 127 -4.94 -4.35 5.36
CA PHE A 127 -4.93 -3.63 6.63
C PHE A 127 -4.60 -4.54 7.82
N PHE A 128 -5.24 -5.71 7.94
CA PHE A 128 -4.96 -6.65 9.03
C PHE A 128 -3.52 -7.14 9.03
N VAL A 129 -3.00 -7.50 7.86
CA VAL A 129 -1.59 -7.90 7.71
C VAL A 129 -0.67 -6.74 8.10
N GLY A 130 -0.95 -5.54 7.63
CA GLY A 130 -0.20 -4.34 7.97
C GLY A 130 -0.28 -4.00 9.45
N PHE A 131 -1.43 -4.13 10.07
CA PHE A 131 -1.61 -3.89 11.51
C PHE A 131 -0.76 -4.85 12.37
N ILE A 132 -0.71 -6.12 12.01
CA ILE A 132 0.16 -7.11 12.66
C ILE A 132 1.63 -6.72 12.49
N LEU A 133 2.04 -6.37 11.26
CA LEU A 133 3.41 -5.95 10.95
C LEU A 133 3.83 -4.69 11.72
N THR A 134 2.98 -3.68 11.81
CA THR A 134 3.28 -2.45 12.57
C THR A 134 3.46 -2.72 14.05
N ARG A 135 2.72 -3.69 14.60
CA ARG A 135 2.87 -4.11 16.00
C ARG A 135 4.17 -4.87 16.24
N ILE A 136 4.52 -5.79 15.34
CA ILE A 136 5.76 -6.59 15.44
C ILE A 136 7.00 -5.71 15.29
N LEU A 137 6.98 -4.79 14.33
CA LEU A 137 8.12 -3.92 14.02
C LEU A 137 8.25 -2.71 14.97
N GLY A 138 7.28 -2.48 15.86
CA GLY A 138 7.30 -1.36 16.80
C GLY A 138 7.28 0.03 16.13
N VAL A 139 6.87 0.12 14.87
CA VAL A 139 6.91 1.37 14.07
C VAL A 139 6.23 2.53 14.77
N LYS A 140 5.15 2.27 15.53
CA LYS A 140 4.45 3.29 16.29
C LYS A 140 5.32 3.86 17.43
N GLN A 141 6.20 3.05 18.03
CA GLN A 141 7.08 3.50 19.11
C GLN A 141 8.24 4.33 18.58
N SER A 142 8.85 3.92 17.45
CA SER A 142 9.94 4.68 16.85
C SER A 142 9.50 6.06 16.35
N VAL A 143 8.32 6.17 15.74
CA VAL A 143 7.73 7.47 15.34
C VAL A 143 7.39 8.34 16.56
N LEU A 144 7.12 7.72 17.71
CA LEU A 144 6.84 8.41 18.97
C LEU A 144 8.10 8.93 19.68
N GLU A 145 9.24 8.28 19.49
CA GLU A 145 10.52 8.65 20.11
C GLU A 145 11.24 9.76 19.33
N ASP A 146 11.00 9.86 18.01
CA ASP A 146 11.63 10.85 17.12
C ASP A 146 10.88 12.19 17.05
N ALA A 147 9.74 12.32 17.71
CA ALA A 147 8.90 13.53 17.73
C ALA A 147 8.98 14.28 19.06
#